data_c6c25447bb367179bd228ee28bdd1650
#
_entry.id   c6c25447bb367179bd228ee28bdd1650
#
_cell.length_a   1.000
_cell.length_b   1.000
_cell.length_c   1.000
_cell.angle_alpha   90.00
_cell.angle_beta   90.00
_cell.angle_gamma   90.00
#
_symmetry.space_group_name_H-M   'P 1'
#
loop_
_entity.id
_entity.type
_entity.pdbx_description
1 polymer ?
#
loop_
_entity_poly.entity_id
_entity_poly.type
_entity_poly.pdbx_seq_one_letter_code
_entity_poly.pdbx_strand_id
1 'polypeptide(L)'
;VTIVATRSTAFVEKVSDVTTGDYVKKGESLLQLYSPDIAAAAAQFAANPNFEGARTRLLNLGVPQSVFAEIERTKKAPLAISWPAPIGGIVLERAVTDGMKAEPGQTLFRLADMTMVWALVDVSERDYGRLRFGQPVVVRARALPSRTFSGKVSLIYPQINRETRTARVRVELANTDLALRPDMYVEADIAVGGGANVATVPDSAVVDSGKSQIVILDKGDGKFEPRAVKIGQRGDGRVEIREGVQDGDRVVTSANFLIDSESNLKAALKAFAPPESGK
;
A
#
# COMPACT_ATOMS: atom_id res chain seq x y z
N VAL A 1 -15.15 -3.65 2.29
CA VAL A 1 -16.10 -3.96 3.37
C VAL A 1 -17.48 -4.15 2.77
N THR A 2 -18.18 -5.21 3.15
CA THR A 2 -19.55 -5.51 2.73
C THR A 2 -20.44 -5.56 3.96
N ILE A 3 -21.58 -4.89 3.88
CA ILE A 3 -22.59 -4.87 4.94
C ILE A 3 -23.63 -5.93 4.61
N VAL A 4 -23.96 -6.76 5.58
CA VAL A 4 -25.08 -7.70 5.55
C VAL A 4 -26.24 -7.05 6.31
N ALA A 5 -27.32 -6.80 5.58
CA ALA A 5 -28.54 -6.17 6.10
C ALA A 5 -29.76 -6.77 5.41
N THR A 6 -30.94 -6.61 6.03
CA THR A 6 -32.22 -6.96 5.42
C THR A 6 -32.84 -5.75 4.70
N ARG A 7 -33.71 -6.01 3.72
CA ARG A 7 -34.48 -4.97 3.00
C ARG A 7 -35.92 -4.87 3.47
N SER A 8 -36.33 -5.75 4.37
CA SER A 8 -37.64 -5.73 5.05
C SER A 8 -37.44 -6.00 6.52
N THR A 9 -38.45 -5.69 7.31
CA THR A 9 -38.49 -6.07 8.72
C THR A 9 -38.43 -7.59 8.83
N ALA A 10 -37.52 -8.09 9.68
CA ALA A 10 -37.33 -9.50 9.88
C ALA A 10 -37.08 -9.82 11.37
N PHE A 11 -37.32 -11.06 11.74
CA PHE A 11 -36.99 -11.60 13.07
C PHE A 11 -35.89 -12.62 12.91
N VAL A 12 -34.83 -12.45 13.63
CA VAL A 12 -33.68 -13.37 13.63
C VAL A 12 -34.03 -14.57 14.49
N GLU A 13 -34.15 -15.73 13.88
CA GLU A 13 -34.45 -16.96 14.64
C GLU A 13 -33.20 -17.55 15.24
N LYS A 14 -32.12 -17.60 14.45
CA LYS A 14 -30.84 -18.16 14.89
C LYS A 14 -29.69 -17.47 14.19
N VAL A 15 -28.66 -17.14 14.93
CA VAL A 15 -27.37 -16.69 14.38
C VAL A 15 -26.40 -17.87 14.42
N SER A 16 -25.64 -18.05 13.34
CA SER A 16 -24.57 -19.06 13.28
C SER A 16 -23.52 -18.78 14.35
N ASP A 17 -22.77 -19.81 14.71
CA ASP A 17 -21.67 -19.69 15.70
C ASP A 17 -20.45 -19.01 15.07
N VAL A 18 -20.68 -17.76 14.64
CA VAL A 18 -19.68 -16.90 13.98
C VAL A 18 -19.60 -15.60 14.77
N THR A 19 -18.39 -15.21 15.15
CA THR A 19 -18.17 -14.00 15.95
C THR A 19 -17.21 -13.03 15.25
N THR A 20 -17.06 -11.85 15.81
CA THR A 20 -16.09 -10.85 15.31
C THR A 20 -14.67 -11.41 15.37
N GLY A 21 -13.97 -11.33 14.23
CA GLY A 21 -12.64 -11.88 14.04
C GLY A 21 -12.61 -13.21 13.29
N ASP A 22 -13.73 -13.91 13.19
CA ASP A 22 -13.80 -15.19 12.47
C ASP A 22 -13.78 -14.98 10.94
N TYR A 23 -13.25 -15.98 10.24
CA TYR A 23 -13.28 -16.03 8.80
C TYR A 23 -14.50 -16.85 8.32
N VAL A 24 -15.28 -16.28 7.42
CA VAL A 24 -16.42 -16.92 6.78
C VAL A 24 -16.19 -17.10 5.29
N LYS A 25 -16.70 -18.20 4.74
CA LYS A 25 -16.65 -18.46 3.29
C LYS A 25 -17.84 -17.80 2.60
N LYS A 26 -17.66 -17.39 1.35
CA LYS A 26 -18.79 -16.95 0.54
C LYS A 26 -19.86 -18.04 0.45
N GLY A 27 -21.11 -17.69 0.74
CA GLY A 27 -22.23 -18.61 0.77
C GLY A 27 -22.44 -19.37 2.08
N GLU A 28 -21.56 -19.20 3.05
CA GLU A 28 -21.73 -19.75 4.39
C GLU A 28 -22.90 -19.08 5.12
N SER A 29 -23.75 -19.85 5.78
CA SER A 29 -24.94 -19.32 6.48
C SER A 29 -24.50 -18.50 7.70
N LEU A 30 -24.87 -17.23 7.74
CA LEU A 30 -24.59 -16.35 8.86
C LEU A 30 -25.71 -16.34 9.89
N LEU A 31 -26.95 -16.45 9.43
CA LEU A 31 -28.12 -16.43 10.29
C LEU A 31 -29.34 -17.03 9.57
N GLN A 32 -30.36 -17.37 10.34
CA GLN A 32 -31.69 -17.71 9.87
C GLN A 32 -32.65 -16.60 10.30
N LEU A 33 -33.46 -16.14 9.38
CA LEU A 33 -34.44 -15.09 9.64
C LEU A 33 -35.82 -15.45 9.10
N TYR A 34 -36.83 -14.93 9.78
CA TYR A 34 -38.22 -14.90 9.33
C TYR A 34 -38.62 -13.48 8.99
N SER A 35 -39.25 -13.27 7.83
CA SER A 35 -39.86 -12.01 7.47
C SER A 35 -41.24 -12.25 6.87
N PRO A 36 -42.30 -11.60 7.39
CA PRO A 36 -43.63 -11.74 6.83
C PRO A 36 -43.71 -11.37 5.34
N ASP A 37 -43.00 -10.33 4.93
CA ASP A 37 -42.99 -9.90 3.53
C ASP A 37 -42.36 -10.93 2.62
N ILE A 38 -41.24 -11.51 3.06
CA ILE A 38 -40.52 -12.54 2.31
C ILE A 38 -41.36 -13.82 2.28
N ALA A 39 -41.96 -14.23 3.41
CA ALA A 39 -42.80 -15.41 3.47
C ALA A 39 -44.00 -15.31 2.52
N ALA A 40 -44.68 -14.14 2.50
CA ALA A 40 -45.78 -13.92 1.56
C ALA A 40 -45.34 -13.98 0.09
N ALA A 41 -44.21 -13.36 -0.26
CA ALA A 41 -43.68 -13.40 -1.62
C ALA A 41 -43.21 -14.83 -2.00
N ALA A 42 -42.58 -15.56 -1.08
CA ALA A 42 -42.17 -16.93 -1.27
C ALA A 42 -43.35 -17.90 -1.48
N ALA A 43 -44.44 -17.69 -0.73
CA ALA A 43 -45.69 -18.47 -0.96
C ALA A 43 -46.28 -18.24 -2.34
N GLN A 44 -46.30 -16.99 -2.82
CA GLN A 44 -46.76 -16.66 -4.16
C GLN A 44 -45.86 -17.30 -5.25
N PHE A 45 -44.54 -17.26 -5.06
CA PHE A 45 -43.59 -17.87 -5.98
C PHE A 45 -43.68 -19.41 -5.97
N ALA A 46 -43.85 -20.02 -4.80
CA ALA A 46 -44.03 -21.49 -4.69
C ALA A 46 -45.29 -21.97 -5.40
N ALA A 47 -46.39 -21.19 -5.32
CA ALA A 47 -47.64 -21.51 -5.99
C ALA A 47 -47.54 -21.38 -7.52
N ASN A 48 -46.80 -20.43 -8.04
CA ASN A 48 -46.56 -20.23 -9.46
C ASN A 48 -45.13 -19.66 -9.73
N PRO A 49 -44.14 -20.54 -9.93
CA PRO A 49 -42.76 -20.13 -10.21
C PRO A 49 -42.58 -19.31 -11.49
N ASN A 50 -43.51 -19.39 -12.43
CA ASN A 50 -43.48 -18.64 -13.68
C ASN A 50 -44.08 -17.24 -13.54
N PHE A 51 -44.62 -16.90 -12.37
CA PHE A 51 -45.12 -15.54 -12.10
C PHE A 51 -44.00 -14.57 -11.82
N GLU A 52 -43.58 -13.81 -12.83
CA GLU A 52 -42.51 -12.83 -12.81
C GLU A 52 -42.62 -11.82 -11.65
N GLY A 53 -43.86 -11.43 -11.29
CA GLY A 53 -44.11 -10.49 -10.21
C GLY A 53 -43.65 -11.00 -8.84
N ALA A 54 -43.88 -12.29 -8.54
CA ALA A 54 -43.43 -12.88 -7.28
C ALA A 54 -41.90 -13.02 -7.23
N ARG A 55 -41.30 -13.43 -8.36
CA ARG A 55 -39.84 -13.49 -8.50
C ARG A 55 -39.18 -12.12 -8.29
N THR A 56 -39.65 -11.10 -8.97
CA THR A 56 -39.18 -9.73 -8.86
C THR A 56 -39.31 -9.19 -7.43
N ARG A 57 -40.42 -9.50 -6.75
CA ARG A 57 -40.62 -9.10 -5.37
C ARG A 57 -39.57 -9.72 -4.43
N LEU A 58 -39.27 -11.00 -4.55
CA LEU A 58 -38.23 -11.69 -3.77
C LEU A 58 -36.83 -11.07 -4.04
N LEU A 59 -36.51 -10.78 -5.31
CA LEU A 59 -35.26 -10.12 -5.67
C LEU A 59 -35.14 -8.73 -5.04
N ASN A 60 -36.23 -7.95 -5.07
CA ASN A 60 -36.27 -6.61 -4.45
C ASN A 60 -36.10 -6.66 -2.94
N LEU A 61 -36.61 -7.70 -2.29
CA LEU A 61 -36.41 -7.98 -0.87
C LEU A 61 -35.00 -8.48 -0.54
N GLY A 62 -34.17 -8.73 -1.56
CA GLY A 62 -32.78 -9.15 -1.38
C GLY A 62 -32.63 -10.63 -1.01
N VAL A 63 -33.64 -11.44 -1.27
CA VAL A 63 -33.63 -12.87 -0.96
C VAL A 63 -32.50 -13.57 -1.72
N PRO A 64 -31.66 -14.38 -1.06
CA PRO A 64 -30.56 -15.10 -1.70
C PRO A 64 -31.03 -16.07 -2.79
N GLN A 65 -30.23 -16.22 -3.83
CA GLN A 65 -30.59 -17.07 -4.97
C GLN A 65 -30.75 -18.54 -4.61
N SER A 66 -30.09 -19.02 -3.56
CA SER A 66 -30.25 -20.37 -3.01
C SER A 66 -31.68 -20.67 -2.59
N VAL A 67 -32.41 -19.67 -2.07
CA VAL A 67 -33.82 -19.82 -1.65
C VAL A 67 -34.75 -20.04 -2.85
N PHE A 68 -34.48 -19.37 -3.97
CA PHE A 68 -35.28 -19.62 -5.21
C PHE A 68 -35.13 -21.07 -5.65
N ALA A 69 -33.91 -21.58 -5.73
CA ALA A 69 -33.66 -22.97 -6.09
C ALA A 69 -34.32 -23.95 -5.12
N GLU A 70 -34.33 -23.66 -3.86
CA GLU A 70 -35.02 -24.46 -2.83
C GLU A 70 -36.52 -24.46 -3.03
N ILE A 71 -37.16 -23.31 -3.24
CA ILE A 71 -38.60 -23.20 -3.48
C ILE A 71 -38.97 -23.92 -4.80
N GLU A 72 -38.21 -23.75 -5.85
CA GLU A 72 -38.45 -24.45 -7.14
C GLU A 72 -38.37 -25.95 -7.01
N ARG A 73 -37.46 -26.48 -6.20
CA ARG A 73 -37.28 -27.91 -5.93
C ARG A 73 -38.36 -28.46 -5.01
N THR A 74 -38.69 -27.77 -3.92
CA THR A 74 -39.61 -28.27 -2.87
C THR A 74 -41.06 -27.93 -3.12
N LYS A 75 -41.34 -26.91 -3.94
CA LYS A 75 -42.67 -26.29 -4.16
C LYS A 75 -43.29 -25.81 -2.85
N LYS A 76 -42.47 -25.49 -1.85
CA LYS A 76 -42.90 -24.97 -0.55
C LYS A 76 -42.15 -23.68 -0.21
N ALA A 77 -42.86 -22.74 0.38
CA ALA A 77 -42.25 -21.55 0.93
C ALA A 77 -41.58 -21.88 2.28
N PRO A 78 -40.28 -21.67 2.46
CA PRO A 78 -39.66 -21.86 3.74
C PRO A 78 -40.14 -20.83 4.75
N LEU A 79 -40.35 -21.24 6.01
CA LEU A 79 -40.71 -20.31 7.08
C LEU A 79 -39.51 -19.44 7.49
N ALA A 80 -38.36 -20.08 7.70
CA ALA A 80 -37.10 -19.40 7.97
C ALA A 80 -36.16 -19.48 6.76
N ILE A 81 -35.46 -18.41 6.51
CA ILE A 81 -34.55 -18.30 5.39
C ILE A 81 -33.12 -18.17 5.90
N SER A 82 -32.25 -19.04 5.39
CA SER A 82 -30.82 -18.92 5.61
C SER A 82 -30.27 -17.71 4.85
N TRP A 83 -29.59 -16.82 5.55
CA TRP A 83 -28.96 -15.61 5.01
C TRP A 83 -27.46 -15.84 4.93
N PRO A 84 -26.90 -16.05 3.74
CA PRO A 84 -25.51 -16.40 3.57
C PRO A 84 -24.59 -15.19 3.51
N ALA A 85 -23.31 -15.42 3.76
CA ALA A 85 -22.25 -14.44 3.53
C ALA A 85 -22.13 -14.09 2.04
N PRO A 86 -22.28 -12.84 1.63
CA PRO A 86 -22.19 -12.42 0.22
C PRO A 86 -20.76 -12.52 -0.33
N ILE A 87 -19.77 -12.43 0.54
CA ILE A 87 -18.33 -12.56 0.24
C ILE A 87 -17.68 -13.49 1.25
N GLY A 88 -16.54 -14.08 0.88
CA GLY A 88 -15.61 -14.65 1.85
C GLY A 88 -14.80 -13.55 2.51
N GLY A 89 -14.51 -13.67 3.80
CA GLY A 89 -13.75 -12.65 4.50
C GLY A 89 -13.85 -12.75 6.01
N ILE A 90 -13.28 -11.77 6.69
CA ILE A 90 -13.31 -11.67 8.15
C ILE A 90 -14.53 -10.88 8.59
N VAL A 91 -15.17 -11.35 9.66
CA VAL A 91 -16.25 -10.64 10.34
C VAL A 91 -15.64 -9.50 11.15
N LEU A 92 -15.83 -8.26 10.69
CA LEU A 92 -15.38 -7.07 11.42
C LEU A 92 -16.31 -6.72 12.56
N GLU A 93 -17.61 -6.99 12.37
CA GLU A 93 -18.64 -6.66 13.35
C GLU A 93 -19.82 -7.63 13.22
N ARG A 94 -20.30 -8.11 14.35
CA ARG A 94 -21.56 -8.82 14.49
C ARG A 94 -22.47 -8.00 15.38
N ALA A 95 -23.50 -7.38 14.80
CA ALA A 95 -24.47 -6.53 15.50
C ALA A 95 -25.84 -7.21 15.66
N VAL A 96 -25.88 -8.54 15.59
CA VAL A 96 -27.11 -9.34 15.61
C VAL A 96 -27.05 -10.43 16.67
N THR A 97 -28.20 -10.72 17.30
CA THR A 97 -28.40 -11.77 18.28
C THR A 97 -29.67 -12.57 17.96
N ASP A 98 -29.77 -13.78 18.51
CA ASP A 98 -30.97 -14.60 18.39
C ASP A 98 -32.19 -13.88 18.99
N GLY A 99 -33.33 -13.99 18.36
CA GLY A 99 -34.57 -13.34 18.76
C GLY A 99 -34.67 -11.85 18.44
N MET A 100 -33.63 -11.24 17.87
CA MET A 100 -33.62 -9.81 17.55
C MET A 100 -34.55 -9.49 16.40
N LYS A 101 -35.31 -8.38 16.50
CA LYS A 101 -36.00 -7.76 15.39
C LYS A 101 -35.01 -6.92 14.58
N ALA A 102 -34.89 -7.19 13.28
CA ALA A 102 -34.07 -6.44 12.35
C ALA A 102 -34.95 -5.50 11.50
N GLU A 103 -34.58 -4.23 11.46
CA GLU A 103 -35.25 -3.25 10.63
C GLU A 103 -34.57 -3.14 9.24
N PRO A 104 -35.27 -2.67 8.20
CA PRO A 104 -34.71 -2.49 6.88
C PRO A 104 -33.45 -1.59 6.90
N GLY A 105 -32.35 -2.07 6.31
CA GLY A 105 -31.09 -1.35 6.25
C GLY A 105 -30.23 -1.44 7.52
N GLN A 106 -30.73 -2.08 8.58
CA GLN A 106 -29.94 -2.29 9.80
C GLN A 106 -28.76 -3.23 9.53
N THR A 107 -27.57 -2.82 9.94
CA THR A 107 -26.36 -3.66 9.84
C THR A 107 -26.47 -4.86 10.78
N LEU A 108 -26.38 -6.06 10.23
CA LEU A 108 -26.35 -7.31 10.98
C LEU A 108 -24.93 -7.84 11.11
N PHE A 109 -24.20 -7.82 9.99
CA PHE A 109 -22.77 -8.14 9.94
C PHE A 109 -22.03 -7.16 9.04
N ARG A 110 -20.76 -6.93 9.38
CA ARG A 110 -19.79 -6.28 8.49
C ARG A 110 -18.69 -7.27 8.16
N LEU A 111 -18.53 -7.55 6.89
CA LEU A 111 -17.52 -8.48 6.38
C LEU A 111 -16.47 -7.73 5.58
N ALA A 112 -15.21 -8.13 5.69
CA ALA A 112 -14.15 -7.60 4.87
C ALA A 112 -13.33 -8.73 4.23
N ASP A 113 -13.20 -8.67 2.91
CA ASP A 113 -12.14 -9.42 2.24
C ASP A 113 -10.83 -8.66 2.50
N MET A 114 -9.90 -9.34 3.16
CA MET A 114 -8.61 -8.79 3.54
C MET A 114 -7.45 -9.46 2.81
N THR A 115 -7.73 -10.27 1.80
CA THR A 115 -6.69 -10.93 0.98
C THR A 115 -5.88 -9.93 0.14
N MET A 116 -6.49 -8.78 -0.13
CA MET A 116 -5.87 -7.63 -0.77
C MET A 116 -6.11 -6.39 0.08
N VAL A 117 -5.06 -5.69 0.44
CA VAL A 117 -5.14 -4.43 1.20
C VAL A 117 -4.47 -3.30 0.44
N TRP A 118 -4.87 -2.08 0.78
CA TRP A 118 -4.30 -0.87 0.19
C TRP A 118 -3.53 -0.10 1.26
N ALA A 119 -2.27 0.21 0.96
CA ALA A 119 -1.54 1.22 1.71
C ALA A 119 -1.77 2.58 1.05
N LEU A 120 -2.19 3.56 1.85
CA LEU A 120 -2.29 4.95 1.43
C LEU A 120 -1.03 5.67 1.88
N VAL A 121 -0.22 6.08 0.93
CA VAL A 121 1.10 6.67 1.15
C VAL A 121 1.06 8.13 0.73
N ASP A 122 1.47 9.03 1.60
CA ASP A 122 1.56 10.45 1.31
C ASP A 122 3.00 10.78 0.84
N VAL A 123 3.14 11.20 -0.42
CA VAL A 123 4.41 11.48 -1.09
C VAL A 123 4.56 12.99 -1.26
N SER A 124 5.75 13.54 -0.96
CA SER A 124 6.04 14.97 -1.11
C SER A 124 5.77 15.48 -2.53
N GLU A 125 5.20 16.67 -2.65
CA GLU A 125 4.94 17.37 -3.92
C GLU A 125 6.20 17.43 -4.81
N ARG A 126 7.38 17.56 -4.22
CA ARG A 126 8.68 17.56 -4.93
C ARG A 126 8.94 16.29 -5.72
N ASP A 127 8.45 15.15 -5.22
CA ASP A 127 8.67 13.83 -5.82
C ASP A 127 7.51 13.39 -6.72
N TYR A 128 6.43 14.19 -6.76
CA TYR A 128 5.23 13.88 -7.55
C TYR A 128 5.54 13.59 -9.02
N GLY A 129 6.41 14.40 -9.63
CA GLY A 129 6.80 14.24 -11.03
C GLY A 129 7.51 12.92 -11.37
N ARG A 130 7.98 12.19 -10.35
CA ARG A 130 8.67 10.90 -10.49
C ARG A 130 7.73 9.71 -10.33
N LEU A 131 6.51 9.93 -9.83
CA LEU A 131 5.53 8.88 -9.62
C LEU A 131 4.97 8.38 -10.94
N ARG A 132 4.84 7.08 -11.08
CA ARG A 132 4.21 6.41 -12.22
C ARG A 132 3.35 5.27 -11.72
N PHE A 133 2.25 5.02 -12.44
CA PHE A 133 1.44 3.82 -12.23
C PHE A 133 2.29 2.56 -12.46
N GLY A 134 2.08 1.54 -11.62
CA GLY A 134 2.77 0.26 -11.72
C GLY A 134 4.17 0.22 -11.11
N GLN A 135 4.69 1.34 -10.57
CA GLN A 135 5.99 1.34 -9.88
C GLN A 135 6.00 0.34 -8.73
N PRO A 136 7.09 -0.44 -8.59
CA PRO A 136 7.26 -1.34 -7.46
C PRO A 136 7.46 -0.55 -6.17
N VAL A 137 6.85 -1.07 -5.11
CA VAL A 137 6.89 -0.47 -3.76
C VAL A 137 7.19 -1.56 -2.76
N VAL A 138 8.11 -1.29 -1.85
CA VAL A 138 8.36 -2.11 -0.66
C VAL A 138 7.72 -1.42 0.54
N VAL A 139 6.84 -2.14 1.22
CA VAL A 139 6.11 -1.61 2.39
C VAL A 139 6.56 -2.35 3.64
N ARG A 140 6.82 -1.60 4.70
CA ARG A 140 7.12 -2.09 6.04
C ARG A 140 6.05 -1.62 7.02
N ALA A 141 5.44 -2.55 7.74
CA ALA A 141 4.50 -2.22 8.80
C ALA A 141 5.25 -2.14 10.13
N ARG A 142 5.07 -1.07 10.90
CA ARG A 142 5.73 -0.90 12.21
C ARG A 142 5.39 -2.02 13.20
N ALA A 143 4.17 -2.55 13.10
CA ALA A 143 3.74 -3.68 13.92
C ALA A 143 4.41 -5.02 13.54
N LEU A 144 5.07 -5.10 12.36
CA LEU A 144 5.70 -6.30 11.81
C LEU A 144 7.12 -5.98 11.32
N PRO A 145 8.06 -5.59 12.19
CA PRO A 145 9.35 -5.02 11.80
C PRO A 145 10.27 -5.97 11.04
N SER A 146 10.09 -7.28 11.21
CA SER A 146 10.87 -8.31 10.53
C SER A 146 10.32 -8.68 9.15
N ARG A 147 9.22 -8.06 8.71
CA ARG A 147 8.54 -8.41 7.45
C ARG A 147 8.47 -7.22 6.50
N THR A 148 8.66 -7.52 5.22
CA THR A 148 8.45 -6.59 4.12
C THR A 148 7.36 -7.10 3.21
N PHE A 149 6.57 -6.20 2.68
CA PHE A 149 5.48 -6.50 1.75
C PHE A 149 5.76 -5.81 0.43
N SER A 150 5.69 -6.56 -0.65
CA SER A 150 5.89 -6.02 -1.99
C SER A 150 4.54 -5.65 -2.61
N GLY A 151 4.48 -4.48 -3.21
CA GLY A 151 3.30 -3.98 -3.89
C GLY A 151 3.63 -3.15 -5.11
N LYS A 152 2.59 -2.54 -5.68
CA LYS A 152 2.72 -1.64 -6.83
C LYS A 152 1.82 -0.42 -6.64
N VAL A 153 2.25 0.72 -7.17
CA VAL A 153 1.42 1.91 -7.28
C VAL A 153 0.21 1.59 -8.16
N SER A 154 -0.98 1.61 -7.58
CA SER A 154 -2.24 1.31 -8.27
C SER A 154 -3.09 2.55 -8.56
N LEU A 155 -2.82 3.65 -7.86
CA LEU A 155 -3.49 4.93 -8.10
C LEU A 155 -2.64 6.07 -7.53
N ILE A 156 -2.52 7.14 -8.29
CA ILE A 156 -2.01 8.42 -7.84
C ILE A 156 -3.21 9.37 -7.79
N TYR A 157 -3.56 9.85 -6.59
CA TYR A 157 -4.70 10.75 -6.45
C TYR A 157 -4.39 12.10 -7.10
N PRO A 158 -5.33 12.70 -7.83
CA PRO A 158 -5.09 13.94 -8.58
C PRO A 158 -5.02 15.19 -7.68
N GLN A 159 -5.36 15.05 -6.41
CA GLN A 159 -5.40 16.15 -5.45
C GLN A 159 -4.15 16.15 -4.58
N ILE A 160 -3.57 17.34 -4.39
CA ILE A 160 -2.51 17.58 -3.42
C ILE A 160 -3.14 18.10 -2.14
N ASN A 161 -2.78 17.51 -1.00
CA ASN A 161 -3.15 18.05 0.29
C ASN A 161 -2.39 19.36 0.52
N ARG A 162 -3.14 20.47 0.68
CA ARG A 162 -2.56 21.82 0.80
C ARG A 162 -1.84 22.05 2.11
N GLU A 163 -2.24 21.38 3.17
CA GLU A 163 -1.66 21.52 4.51
C GLU A 163 -0.32 20.80 4.61
N THR A 164 -0.27 19.56 4.13
CA THR A 164 0.93 18.71 4.22
C THR A 164 1.83 18.81 2.99
N ARG A 165 1.37 19.44 1.89
CA ARG A 165 2.05 19.48 0.58
C ARG A 165 2.43 18.09 0.08
N THR A 166 1.50 17.15 0.18
CA THR A 166 1.68 15.76 -0.25
C THR A 166 0.63 15.35 -1.27
N ALA A 167 1.04 14.48 -2.20
CA ALA A 167 0.15 13.72 -3.07
C ALA A 167 -0.10 12.35 -2.44
N ARG A 168 -1.36 11.92 -2.39
CA ARG A 168 -1.70 10.59 -1.92
C ARG A 168 -1.54 9.55 -3.02
N VAL A 169 -0.93 8.44 -2.68
CA VAL A 169 -0.69 7.30 -3.57
C VAL A 169 -1.29 6.05 -2.94
N ARG A 170 -2.01 5.26 -3.73
CA ARG A 170 -2.51 3.97 -3.32
C ARG A 170 -1.59 2.87 -3.82
N VAL A 171 -1.11 2.05 -2.90
CA VAL A 171 -0.30 0.88 -3.18
C VAL A 171 -1.12 -0.37 -2.88
N GLU A 172 -1.24 -1.27 -3.83
CA GLU A 172 -1.88 -2.56 -3.63
C GLU A 172 -0.90 -3.59 -3.08
N LEU A 173 -1.32 -4.30 -2.04
CA LEU A 173 -0.54 -5.32 -1.33
C LEU A 173 -1.34 -6.61 -1.24
N ALA A 174 -0.75 -7.70 -1.68
CA ALA A 174 -1.29 -9.03 -1.41
C ALA A 174 -1.13 -9.33 0.09
N ASN A 175 -2.20 -9.85 0.71
CA ASN A 175 -2.27 -10.14 2.14
C ASN A 175 -2.89 -11.53 2.36
N THR A 176 -2.33 -12.53 1.70
CA THR A 176 -2.88 -13.91 1.68
C THR A 176 -2.83 -14.59 3.04
N ASP A 177 -1.90 -14.20 3.90
CA ASP A 177 -1.75 -14.68 5.27
C ASP A 177 -2.47 -13.80 6.31
N LEU A 178 -3.21 -12.78 5.86
CA LEU A 178 -4.00 -11.87 6.68
C LEU A 178 -3.19 -11.16 7.77
N ALA A 179 -1.87 -11.01 7.57
CA ALA A 179 -0.97 -10.39 8.53
C ALA A 179 -1.17 -8.87 8.62
N LEU A 180 -1.47 -8.22 7.49
CA LEU A 180 -1.79 -6.79 7.45
C LEU A 180 -3.25 -6.58 7.87
N ARG A 181 -3.46 -5.62 8.76
CA ARG A 181 -4.79 -5.24 9.23
C ARG A 181 -5.09 -3.79 8.87
N PRO A 182 -6.37 -3.41 8.70
CA PRO A 182 -6.75 -2.02 8.56
C PRO A 182 -6.14 -1.15 9.65
N ASP A 183 -5.88 0.11 9.32
CA ASP A 183 -5.36 1.14 10.22
C ASP A 183 -3.94 0.88 10.78
N MET A 184 -3.22 -0.13 10.26
CA MET A 184 -1.80 -0.29 10.56
C MET A 184 -0.99 0.84 9.93
N TYR A 185 -0.06 1.38 10.72
CA TYR A 185 0.90 2.36 10.22
C TYR A 185 1.99 1.67 9.40
N VAL A 186 2.24 2.20 8.19
CA VAL A 186 3.21 1.64 7.25
C VAL A 186 4.15 2.71 6.70
N GLU A 187 5.36 2.29 6.40
CA GLU A 187 6.36 3.04 5.65
C GLU A 187 6.54 2.38 4.29
N ALA A 188 6.68 3.19 3.24
CA ALA A 188 6.75 2.69 1.87
C ALA A 188 7.94 3.30 1.13
N ASP A 189 8.75 2.42 0.53
CA ASP A 189 9.83 2.79 -0.36
C ASP A 189 9.37 2.59 -1.81
N ILE A 190 9.15 3.69 -2.52
CA ILE A 190 8.72 3.67 -3.92
C ILE A 190 9.97 3.78 -4.81
N ALA A 191 10.19 2.80 -5.67
CA ALA A 191 11.28 2.85 -6.63
C ALA A 191 11.00 3.91 -7.72
N VAL A 192 11.61 5.07 -7.62
CA VAL A 192 11.40 6.21 -8.54
C VAL A 192 12.43 6.28 -9.66
N GLY A 193 13.29 5.28 -9.81
CA GLY A 193 14.35 5.26 -10.78
C GLY A 193 14.41 3.99 -11.61
N GLY A 194 14.35 4.12 -12.91
CA GLY A 194 14.96 3.29 -13.93
C GLY A 194 15.96 4.17 -14.67
N GLY A 195 16.81 4.85 -13.93
CA GLY A 195 17.89 5.64 -14.49
C GLY A 195 19.01 4.72 -15.01
N ALA A 196 19.74 5.16 -16.01
CA ALA A 196 21.01 4.56 -16.40
C ALA A 196 21.89 4.39 -15.15
N ASN A 197 22.69 3.33 -15.11
CA ASN A 197 23.70 3.17 -14.07
C ASN A 197 24.52 4.46 -14.00
N VAL A 198 24.52 5.11 -12.85
CA VAL A 198 25.29 6.33 -12.62
C VAL A 198 26.44 6.02 -11.67
N ALA A 199 27.59 6.62 -11.93
CA ALA A 199 28.71 6.53 -11.03
C ALA A 199 28.33 7.19 -9.70
N THR A 200 28.53 6.52 -8.60
CA THR A 200 28.27 7.07 -7.25
C THR A 200 29.50 6.93 -6.38
N VAL A 201 29.77 7.94 -5.55
CA VAL A 201 30.80 7.91 -4.54
C VAL A 201 30.18 8.11 -3.14
N PRO A 202 30.81 7.63 -2.05
CA PRO A 202 30.36 7.98 -0.70
C PRO A 202 30.36 9.50 -0.50
N ASP A 203 29.41 10.03 0.30
CA ASP A 203 29.32 11.46 0.60
C ASP A 203 30.64 12.02 1.14
N SER A 204 31.35 11.21 1.95
CA SER A 204 32.65 11.56 2.53
C SER A 204 33.78 11.70 1.50
N ALA A 205 33.61 11.22 0.28
CA ALA A 205 34.61 11.35 -0.79
C ALA A 205 34.54 12.69 -1.53
N VAL A 206 33.43 13.43 -1.37
CA VAL A 206 33.25 14.73 -2.02
C VAL A 206 33.68 15.84 -1.10
N VAL A 207 34.65 16.63 -1.54
CA VAL A 207 35.10 17.86 -0.86
C VAL A 207 34.45 19.04 -1.56
N ASP A 208 33.65 19.80 -0.81
CA ASP A 208 32.99 21.00 -1.31
C ASP A 208 33.75 22.24 -0.81
N SER A 209 34.41 22.95 -1.71
CA SER A 209 35.16 24.17 -1.40
C SER A 209 34.31 25.44 -1.50
N GLY A 210 32.97 25.31 -1.71
CA GLY A 210 32.06 26.43 -1.94
C GLY A 210 32.13 27.03 -3.33
N LYS A 211 33.26 26.93 -4.03
CA LYS A 211 33.44 27.35 -5.44
C LYS A 211 33.43 26.19 -6.40
N SER A 212 33.86 25.02 -5.98
CA SER A 212 33.92 23.80 -6.78
C SER A 212 33.82 22.57 -5.90
N GLN A 213 33.29 21.52 -6.46
CA GLN A 213 33.22 20.20 -5.83
C GLN A 213 34.29 19.32 -6.44
N ILE A 214 35.09 18.70 -5.58
CA ILE A 214 36.20 17.85 -6.02
C ILE A 214 36.14 16.50 -5.35
N VAL A 215 36.69 15.50 -6.01
CA VAL A 215 37.07 14.20 -5.43
C VAL A 215 38.56 14.02 -5.55
N ILE A 216 39.14 13.25 -4.64
CA ILE A 216 40.56 12.92 -4.69
C ILE A 216 40.68 11.50 -5.20
N LEU A 217 41.31 11.35 -6.37
CA LEU A 217 41.59 10.06 -6.98
C LEU A 217 42.91 9.50 -6.46
N ASP A 218 42.91 8.22 -6.11
CA ASP A 218 44.12 7.46 -5.82
C ASP A 218 44.68 6.85 -7.11
N LYS A 219 45.83 7.32 -7.54
CA LYS A 219 46.54 6.82 -8.74
C LYS A 219 47.51 5.68 -8.42
N GLY A 220 47.57 5.26 -7.18
CA GLY A 220 48.59 4.30 -6.71
C GLY A 220 49.94 4.96 -6.38
N ASP A 221 50.81 4.22 -5.77
CA ASP A 221 52.16 4.68 -5.35
C ASP A 221 52.15 5.94 -4.46
N GLY A 222 51.10 6.15 -3.70
CA GLY A 222 50.93 7.35 -2.84
C GLY A 222 50.67 8.64 -3.61
N LYS A 223 50.29 8.56 -4.87
CA LYS A 223 49.94 9.73 -5.70
C LYS A 223 48.44 9.98 -5.67
N PHE A 224 48.05 11.19 -5.31
CA PHE A 224 46.69 11.65 -5.24
C PHE A 224 46.44 12.80 -6.23
N GLU A 225 45.32 12.73 -6.94
CA GLU A 225 44.94 13.74 -7.96
C GLU A 225 43.57 14.34 -7.57
N PRO A 226 43.52 15.66 -7.21
CA PRO A 226 42.25 16.33 -7.04
C PRO A 226 41.58 16.53 -8.39
N ARG A 227 40.32 16.11 -8.53
CA ARG A 227 39.55 16.23 -9.77
C ARG A 227 38.21 16.91 -9.51
N ALA A 228 37.97 17.97 -10.28
CA ALA A 228 36.68 18.64 -10.24
C ALA A 228 35.57 17.72 -10.75
N VAL A 229 34.42 17.71 -10.06
CA VAL A 229 33.28 16.87 -10.38
C VAL A 229 32.00 17.70 -10.46
N LYS A 230 31.06 17.24 -11.28
CA LYS A 230 29.68 17.69 -11.22
C LYS A 230 28.84 16.65 -10.51
N ILE A 231 28.33 17.00 -9.36
CA ILE A 231 27.49 16.10 -8.58
C ILE A 231 26.03 16.15 -9.08
N GLY A 232 25.32 15.05 -8.86
CA GLY A 232 23.91 14.91 -9.10
C GLY A 232 23.13 14.79 -7.79
N GLN A 233 22.31 13.73 -7.70
CA GLN A 233 21.49 13.49 -6.52
C GLN A 233 22.31 12.90 -5.37
N ARG A 234 21.86 13.21 -4.14
CA ARG A 234 22.39 12.60 -2.91
C ARG A 234 21.32 11.69 -2.31
N GLY A 235 21.73 10.49 -1.88
CA GLY A 235 20.85 9.54 -1.22
C GLY A 235 21.64 8.38 -0.64
N ASP A 236 21.16 7.80 0.45
CA ASP A 236 21.75 6.62 1.12
C ASP A 236 23.26 6.75 1.44
N GLY A 237 23.71 7.95 1.82
CA GLY A 237 25.13 8.23 2.12
C GLY A 237 26.03 8.24 0.88
N ARG A 238 25.47 8.32 -0.31
CA ARG A 238 26.18 8.39 -1.59
C ARG A 238 25.76 9.59 -2.41
N VAL A 239 26.67 10.04 -3.29
CA VAL A 239 26.47 11.14 -4.23
C VAL A 239 26.64 10.62 -5.65
N GLU A 240 25.68 10.93 -6.50
CA GLU A 240 25.78 10.74 -7.95
C GLU A 240 26.86 11.68 -8.52
N ILE A 241 27.76 11.15 -9.35
CA ILE A 241 28.72 11.94 -10.11
C ILE A 241 28.33 11.91 -11.59
N ARG A 242 27.97 13.07 -12.13
CA ARG A 242 27.58 13.21 -13.54
C ARG A 242 28.77 13.38 -14.45
N GLU A 243 29.80 14.07 -13.97
CA GLU A 243 31.03 14.30 -14.74
C GLU A 243 32.24 14.30 -13.79
N GLY A 244 33.37 13.79 -14.27
CA GLY A 244 34.67 13.90 -13.59
C GLY A 244 35.18 12.57 -13.01
N VAL A 245 34.37 11.53 -12.87
CA VAL A 245 34.79 10.20 -12.41
C VAL A 245 34.34 9.14 -13.43
N GLN A 246 35.16 8.13 -13.65
CA GLN A 246 34.85 6.99 -14.51
C GLN A 246 34.69 5.72 -13.67
N ASP A 247 34.01 4.74 -14.24
CA ASP A 247 33.90 3.43 -13.60
C ASP A 247 35.28 2.80 -13.46
N GLY A 248 35.58 2.32 -12.24
CA GLY A 248 36.90 1.79 -11.89
C GLY A 248 37.85 2.81 -11.26
N ASP A 249 37.56 4.11 -11.26
CA ASP A 249 38.35 5.08 -10.52
C ASP A 249 38.32 4.81 -9.01
N ARG A 250 39.48 4.88 -8.37
CA ARG A 250 39.62 4.75 -6.91
C ARG A 250 39.52 6.12 -6.26
N VAL A 251 38.53 6.35 -5.41
CA VAL A 251 38.35 7.62 -4.71
C VAL A 251 38.71 7.49 -3.23
N VAL A 252 39.35 8.53 -2.71
CA VAL A 252 39.67 8.62 -1.28
C VAL A 252 38.43 8.97 -0.50
N THR A 253 38.03 8.13 0.45
CA THR A 253 36.82 8.32 1.27
C THR A 253 37.11 8.79 2.69
N SER A 254 38.39 8.75 3.13
CA SER A 254 38.81 9.13 4.48
C SER A 254 40.05 10.02 4.40
N ALA A 255 40.21 10.89 5.39
CA ALA A 255 41.33 11.80 5.50
C ALA A 255 41.46 12.89 4.40
N ASN A 256 40.39 13.19 3.67
CA ASN A 256 40.34 14.24 2.66
C ASN A 256 40.84 15.60 3.20
N PHE A 257 40.50 15.93 4.44
CA PHE A 257 40.93 17.15 5.10
C PHE A 257 42.45 17.23 5.27
N LEU A 258 43.14 16.13 5.57
CA LEU A 258 44.61 16.09 5.73
C LEU A 258 45.31 16.31 4.41
N ILE A 259 44.80 15.71 3.33
CA ILE A 259 45.37 15.84 1.96
C ILE A 259 45.18 17.25 1.43
N ASP A 260 43.99 17.84 1.64
CA ASP A 260 43.68 19.23 1.24
C ASP A 260 44.55 20.22 2.01
N SER A 261 44.73 20.04 3.31
CA SER A 261 45.59 20.88 4.17
C SER A 261 47.06 20.83 3.75
N GLU A 262 47.59 19.64 3.42
CA GLU A 262 48.97 19.48 2.95
C GLU A 262 49.18 20.08 1.55
N SER A 263 48.20 19.93 0.66
CA SER A 263 48.23 20.53 -0.69
C SER A 263 48.19 22.03 -0.64
N ASN A 264 47.34 22.61 0.21
CA ASN A 264 47.21 24.02 0.39
C ASN A 264 48.50 24.63 1.05
N LEU A 265 49.10 23.90 2.01
CA LEU A 265 50.35 24.28 2.62
C LEU A 265 51.50 24.28 1.60
N LYS A 266 51.61 23.23 0.76
CA LYS A 266 52.61 23.16 -0.31
C LYS A 266 52.42 24.24 -1.37
N ALA A 267 51.17 24.57 -1.74
CA ALA A 267 50.89 25.69 -2.64
C ALA A 267 51.24 27.05 -2.06
N ALA A 268 50.95 27.26 -0.76
CA ALA A 268 51.33 28.47 -0.06
C ALA A 268 52.85 28.61 0.07
N LEU A 269 53.56 27.54 0.42
CA LEU A 269 55.02 27.55 0.49
C LEU A 269 55.68 27.82 -0.86
N LYS A 270 55.10 27.31 -1.97
CA LYS A 270 55.56 27.58 -3.33
C LYS A 270 55.35 29.03 -3.74
N ALA A 271 54.28 29.69 -3.25
CA ALA A 271 53.99 31.09 -3.51
C ALA A 271 54.93 32.07 -2.71
N PHE A 272 55.51 31.56 -1.62
CA PHE A 272 56.49 32.31 -0.79
C PHE A 272 57.96 32.02 -1.15
N ALA A 273 58.24 31.09 -2.06
CA ALA A 273 59.60 30.86 -2.54
C ALA A 273 60.05 32.07 -3.37
N PRO A 274 61.26 32.62 -3.15
CA PRO A 274 61.77 33.73 -3.94
C PRO A 274 61.93 33.24 -5.40
N PRO A 275 61.69 34.13 -6.40
CA PRO A 275 61.89 33.74 -7.80
C PRO A 275 63.35 33.33 -7.98
N GLU A 276 63.59 32.13 -8.54
CA GLU A 276 64.89 31.67 -8.90
C GLU A 276 65.47 32.71 -9.87
N SER A 277 66.56 33.37 -9.40
CA SER A 277 67.37 34.29 -10.18
C SER A 277 67.99 33.48 -11.31
N GLY A 278 67.47 33.66 -12.51
CA GLY A 278 68.06 33.06 -13.72
C GLY A 278 69.51 33.50 -13.94
N LYS A 279 70.30 32.52 -14.18
CA LYS A 279 71.63 32.71 -14.83
C LYS A 279 71.56 32.17 -16.23
#